data_ea003af8fb29ba05488116dea2b6d0f7
#
_entry.id   ea003af8fb29ba05488116dea2b6d0f7
#
_cell.length_a   1.000
_cell.length_b   1.000
_cell.length_c   1.000
_cell.angle_alpha   90.00
_cell.angle_beta   90.00
_cell.angle_gamma   90.00
#
_symmetry.space_group_name_H-M   'P 1'
#
loop_
_entity.id
_entity.type
_entity.pdbx_description
1 polymer ?
#
loop_
_entity_poly.entity_id
_entity_poly.type
_entity_poly.pdbx_seq_one_letter_code
_entity_poly.pdbx_strand_id
1 'polypeptide(L)'
;MDPIHATEQMLLAKSVWNKTGGKQLRHFILAFSEYESEKIGSAQRLLPLAYSICEYYAYEYQIVFGIHDNGCYHIHFCQNSLNYRNGKKYACSNEDDYILANLISTIYIPATLGKHIRVGKIPVFYR
;
A
#
# COMPACT_ATOMS: atom_id res chain seq x y z
N MET A 1 2.77 -3.43 11.05
CA MET A 1 1.81 -4.54 11.31
C MET A 1 2.47 -5.86 10.97
N ASP A 2 2.23 -6.89 11.74
CA ASP A 2 2.73 -8.23 11.51
C ASP A 2 1.95 -8.93 10.38
N PRO A 3 2.59 -9.30 9.25
CA PRO A 3 1.88 -9.94 8.14
C PRO A 3 1.26 -11.31 8.50
N ILE A 4 1.85 -12.05 9.43
CA ILE A 4 1.38 -13.38 9.81
C ILE A 4 0.02 -13.30 10.50
N HIS A 5 -0.21 -12.27 11.30
CA HIS A 5 -1.43 -12.08 12.07
C HIS A 5 -2.31 -10.94 11.54
N ALA A 6 -2.00 -10.44 10.33
CA ALA A 6 -2.68 -9.26 9.78
C ALA A 6 -4.20 -9.44 9.68
N THR A 7 -4.66 -10.59 9.18
CA THR A 7 -6.09 -10.86 9.04
C THR A 7 -6.79 -10.81 10.40
N GLU A 8 -6.24 -11.47 11.40
CA GLU A 8 -6.80 -11.51 12.75
C GLU A 8 -6.84 -10.12 13.39
N GLN A 9 -5.76 -9.36 13.24
CA GLN A 9 -5.66 -8.02 13.78
C GLN A 9 -6.65 -7.07 13.12
N MET A 10 -6.83 -7.16 11.80
CA MET A 10 -7.79 -6.35 11.07
C MET A 10 -9.24 -6.69 11.43
N LEU A 11 -9.56 -7.97 11.58
CA LEU A 11 -10.88 -8.41 12.02
C LEU A 11 -11.17 -7.98 13.46
N LEU A 12 -10.19 -8.06 14.34
CA LEU A 12 -10.34 -7.63 15.71
C LEU A 12 -10.66 -6.13 15.81
N ALA A 13 -9.95 -5.30 15.06
CA ALA A 13 -10.21 -3.87 15.00
C ALA A 13 -11.66 -3.57 14.56
N LYS A 14 -12.15 -4.27 13.54
CA LYS A 14 -13.53 -4.13 13.07
C LYS A 14 -14.55 -4.55 14.12
N SER A 15 -14.28 -5.62 14.88
CA SER A 15 -15.14 -6.07 15.98
C SER A 15 -15.22 -5.03 17.09
N VAL A 16 -14.07 -4.48 17.49
CA VAL A 16 -14.01 -3.46 18.55
C VAL A 16 -14.88 -2.25 18.21
N TRP A 17 -14.87 -1.81 16.96
CA TRP A 17 -15.66 -0.67 16.50
C TRP A 17 -17.05 -1.04 15.97
N ASN A 18 -17.40 -2.33 15.97
CA ASN A 18 -18.65 -2.85 15.42
C ASN A 18 -18.88 -2.46 13.95
N LYS A 19 -17.82 -2.60 13.16
CA LYS A 19 -17.80 -2.26 11.73
C LYS A 19 -17.44 -3.47 10.87
N THR A 20 -18.21 -4.55 10.99
CA THR A 20 -17.91 -5.84 10.36
C THR A 20 -18.47 -5.99 8.95
N GLY A 21 -19.36 -5.09 8.53
CA GLY A 21 -20.00 -5.15 7.21
C GLY A 21 -19.28 -4.30 6.14
N GLY A 22 -19.76 -4.38 4.93
CA GLY A 22 -19.30 -3.57 3.80
C GLY A 22 -17.92 -3.96 3.28
N LYS A 23 -17.22 -3.01 2.69
CA LYS A 23 -15.87 -3.21 2.15
C LYS A 23 -14.90 -3.54 3.28
N GLN A 24 -14.15 -4.61 3.11
CA GLN A 24 -13.24 -5.13 4.14
C GLN A 24 -11.82 -4.62 3.97
N LEU A 25 -11.36 -4.49 2.74
CA LEU A 25 -9.98 -4.14 2.41
C LEU A 25 -9.93 -3.18 1.24
N ARG A 26 -8.91 -2.34 1.27
CA ARG A 26 -8.42 -1.62 0.10
C ARG A 26 -7.10 -2.27 -0.33
N HIS A 27 -7.08 -2.80 -1.54
CA HIS A 27 -5.91 -3.43 -2.11
C HIS A 27 -5.41 -2.57 -3.26
N PHE A 28 -4.17 -2.14 -3.20
CA PHE A 28 -3.55 -1.44 -4.33
C PHE A 28 -2.18 -2.02 -4.65
N ILE A 29 -1.79 -1.87 -5.90
CA ILE A 29 -0.58 -2.47 -6.44
C ILE A 29 0.29 -1.37 -7.02
N LEU A 30 1.58 -1.42 -6.69
CA LEU A 30 2.58 -0.58 -7.29
C LEU A 30 3.42 -1.46 -8.22
N ALA A 31 3.28 -1.25 -9.54
CA ALA A 31 3.92 -2.10 -10.54
C ALA A 31 4.99 -1.32 -11.30
N PHE A 32 6.10 -2.01 -11.58
CA PHE A 32 7.21 -1.48 -12.35
C PHE A 32 7.31 -2.21 -13.68
N SER A 33 7.76 -1.52 -14.73
CA SER A 33 8.03 -2.12 -16.02
C SER A 33 9.24 -3.05 -15.95
N GLU A 34 9.43 -3.84 -17.01
CA GLU A 34 10.62 -4.70 -17.14
C GLU A 34 11.90 -3.86 -17.09
N TYR A 35 11.91 -2.74 -17.79
CA TYR A 35 13.06 -1.81 -17.80
C TYR A 35 13.34 -1.26 -16.41
N GLU A 36 12.32 -0.81 -15.70
CA GLU A 36 12.47 -0.29 -14.33
C GLU A 36 12.88 -1.39 -13.36
N SER A 37 12.34 -2.60 -13.54
CA SER A 37 12.69 -3.75 -12.70
C SER A 37 14.16 -4.13 -12.81
N GLU A 38 14.73 -4.06 -14.00
CA GLU A 38 16.16 -4.28 -14.22
C GLU A 38 17.01 -3.24 -13.48
N LYS A 39 16.60 -1.98 -13.51
CA LYS A 39 17.29 -0.90 -12.79
C LYS A 39 17.20 -1.07 -11.28
N ILE A 40 16.06 -1.53 -10.76
CA ILE A 40 15.87 -1.82 -9.35
C ILE A 40 16.79 -2.95 -8.91
N GLY A 41 16.86 -4.03 -9.68
CA GLY A 41 17.82 -5.10 -9.53
C GLY A 41 17.51 -6.13 -8.45
N SER A 42 16.85 -5.76 -7.35
CA SER A 42 16.49 -6.69 -6.30
C SER A 42 15.23 -6.26 -5.55
N ALA A 43 14.46 -7.23 -5.05
CA ALA A 43 13.26 -6.97 -4.26
C ALA A 43 13.60 -6.20 -2.98
N GLN A 44 14.77 -6.41 -2.40
CA GLN A 44 15.19 -5.74 -1.17
C GLN A 44 15.29 -4.23 -1.33
N ARG A 45 15.62 -3.75 -2.52
CA ARG A 45 15.67 -2.31 -2.80
C ARG A 45 14.29 -1.64 -2.74
N LEU A 46 13.23 -2.43 -2.85
CA LEU A 46 11.85 -1.92 -2.76
C LEU A 46 11.37 -1.77 -1.32
N LEU A 47 12.05 -2.36 -0.33
CA LEU A 47 11.62 -2.31 1.05
C LEU A 47 11.50 -0.88 1.61
N PRO A 48 12.48 0.01 1.44
CA PRO A 48 12.33 1.39 1.94
C PRO A 48 11.13 2.11 1.34
N LEU A 49 10.87 1.91 0.05
CA LEU A 49 9.70 2.48 -0.62
C LEU A 49 8.41 1.94 -0.01
N ALA A 50 8.31 0.62 0.14
CA ALA A 50 7.14 -0.03 0.72
C ALA A 50 6.87 0.46 2.15
N TYR A 51 7.91 0.57 2.97
CA TYR A 51 7.78 1.10 4.33
C TYR A 51 7.32 2.56 4.34
N SER A 52 7.85 3.40 3.45
CA SER A 52 7.42 4.80 3.34
C SER A 52 5.94 4.92 3.02
N ILE A 53 5.44 4.08 2.12
CA ILE A 53 4.03 4.07 1.76
C ILE A 53 3.17 3.57 2.94
N CYS A 54 3.61 2.53 3.62
CA CYS A 54 2.92 2.04 4.82
C CYS A 54 2.87 3.10 5.92
N GLU A 55 3.95 3.83 6.15
CA GLU A 55 4.00 4.89 7.15
C GLU A 55 2.99 6.01 6.87
N TYR A 56 2.73 6.29 5.61
CA TYR A 56 1.71 7.28 5.21
C TYR A 56 0.33 6.94 5.78
N TYR A 57 0.01 5.65 5.90
CA TYR A 57 -1.29 5.18 6.39
C TYR A 57 -1.27 4.74 7.85
N ALA A 58 -0.12 4.33 8.38
CA ALA A 58 -0.03 3.55 9.62
C ALA A 58 -0.57 4.27 10.87
N TYR A 59 -0.61 5.59 10.86
CA TYR A 59 -1.17 6.36 11.98
C TYR A 59 -2.68 6.15 12.15
N GLU A 60 -3.39 5.81 11.07
CA GLU A 60 -4.85 5.69 11.08
C GLU A 60 -5.36 4.32 10.62
N TYR A 61 -4.57 3.60 9.81
CA TYR A 61 -4.99 2.34 9.21
C TYR A 61 -3.97 1.25 9.41
N GLN A 62 -4.46 0.05 9.62
CA GLN A 62 -3.62 -1.13 9.56
C GLN A 62 -3.34 -1.45 8.10
N ILE A 63 -2.07 -1.67 7.76
CA ILE A 63 -1.65 -1.93 6.39
C ILE A 63 -0.48 -2.91 6.37
N VAL A 64 -0.50 -3.82 5.41
CA VAL A 64 0.60 -4.74 5.14
C VAL A 64 0.93 -4.72 3.66
N PHE A 65 2.12 -5.18 3.31
CA PHE A 65 2.56 -5.29 1.93
C PHE A 65 3.26 -6.62 1.66
N GLY A 66 3.29 -6.99 0.39
CA GLY A 66 4.10 -8.09 -0.11
C GLY A 66 4.74 -7.71 -1.43
N ILE A 67 5.98 -8.13 -1.65
CA ILE A 67 6.70 -7.85 -2.88
C ILE A 67 6.72 -9.12 -3.72
N HIS A 68 6.29 -9.00 -4.98
CA HIS A 68 6.37 -10.08 -5.98
C HIS A 68 7.52 -9.78 -6.94
N ASP A 69 8.33 -10.78 -7.23
CA ASP A 69 9.51 -10.65 -8.08
C ASP A 69 9.53 -11.64 -9.26
N ASN A 70 8.43 -12.30 -9.54
CA ASN A 70 8.30 -13.22 -10.65
C ASN A 70 8.04 -12.47 -11.97
N GLY A 71 9.10 -12.04 -12.62
CA GLY A 71 9.04 -11.18 -13.80
C GLY A 71 9.28 -9.72 -13.41
N CYS A 72 8.34 -8.83 -13.70
CA CYS A 72 8.43 -7.45 -13.25
C CYS A 72 8.12 -7.32 -11.77
N TYR A 73 8.84 -6.44 -11.08
CA TYR A 73 8.56 -6.19 -9.67
C TYR A 73 7.23 -5.50 -9.48
N HIS A 74 6.49 -5.95 -8.48
CA HIS A 74 5.28 -5.25 -8.03
C HIS A 74 5.09 -5.45 -6.54
N ILE A 75 4.52 -4.43 -5.91
CA ILE A 75 4.26 -4.42 -4.48
C ILE A 75 2.75 -4.40 -4.29
N HIS A 76 2.24 -5.36 -3.53
CA HIS A 76 0.83 -5.40 -3.15
C HIS A 76 0.68 -4.81 -1.76
N PHE A 77 -0.26 -3.89 -1.60
CA PHE A 77 -0.62 -3.31 -0.31
C PHE A 77 -2.05 -3.69 0.04
N CYS A 78 -2.26 -4.14 1.25
CA CYS A 78 -3.59 -4.42 1.79
C CYS A 78 -3.81 -3.53 3.01
N GLN A 79 -4.76 -2.61 2.88
CA GLN A 79 -5.13 -1.66 3.92
C GLN A 79 -6.48 -2.06 4.49
N ASN A 80 -6.59 -2.13 5.83
CA ASN A 80 -7.87 -2.31 6.46
C ASN A 80 -8.80 -1.14 6.12
N SER A 81 -10.05 -1.43 5.86
CA SER A 81 -11.05 -0.40 5.52
C SER A 81 -11.45 0.48 6.71
N LEU A 82 -11.07 0.09 7.92
CA LEU A 82 -11.42 0.79 9.15
C LEU A 82 -10.26 1.63 9.65
N ASN A 83 -10.52 2.91 9.90
CA ASN A 83 -9.63 3.76 10.68
C ASN A 83 -9.70 3.32 12.14
N TYR A 84 -8.62 2.74 12.67
CA TYR A 84 -8.61 2.19 14.04
C TYR A 84 -8.63 3.27 15.12
N ARG A 85 -8.35 4.52 14.77
CA ARG A 85 -8.35 5.62 15.74
C ARG A 85 -9.72 6.23 15.95
N ASN A 86 -10.55 6.29 14.91
CA ASN A 86 -11.86 6.95 14.99
C ASN A 86 -13.05 6.06 14.62
N GLY A 87 -12.81 4.83 14.20
CA GLY A 87 -13.84 3.87 13.84
C GLY A 87 -14.55 4.13 12.51
N LYS A 88 -14.10 5.08 11.72
CA LYS A 88 -14.72 5.38 10.43
C LYS A 88 -14.18 4.47 9.33
N LYS A 89 -15.05 4.07 8.42
CA LYS A 89 -14.64 3.38 7.20
C LYS A 89 -13.93 4.33 6.25
N TYR A 90 -12.92 3.82 5.57
CA TYR A 90 -12.19 4.57 4.55
C TYR A 90 -13.13 4.94 3.41
N ALA A 91 -13.37 6.23 3.26
CA ALA A 91 -14.16 6.78 2.17
C ALA A 91 -13.19 7.32 1.11
N CYS A 92 -12.75 6.44 0.23
CA CYS A 92 -11.79 6.81 -0.79
C CYS A 92 -12.45 7.64 -1.88
N SER A 93 -11.85 8.78 -2.16
CA SER A 93 -12.12 9.53 -3.39
C SER A 93 -10.99 9.27 -4.40
N ASN A 94 -11.27 9.50 -5.68
CA ASN A 94 -10.22 9.48 -6.71
C ASN A 94 -9.11 10.49 -6.40
N GLU A 95 -9.44 11.56 -5.70
CA GLU A 95 -8.50 12.57 -5.27
C GLU A 95 -7.46 12.00 -4.29
N ASP A 96 -7.88 11.17 -3.33
CA ASP A 96 -6.96 10.55 -2.37
C ASP A 96 -5.97 9.62 -3.08
N ASP A 97 -6.44 8.83 -4.03
CA ASP A 97 -5.59 7.96 -4.83
C ASP A 97 -4.61 8.76 -5.69
N TYR A 98 -5.06 9.89 -6.22
CA TYR A 98 -4.23 10.78 -7.00
C TYR A 98 -3.12 11.43 -6.16
N ILE A 99 -3.46 11.88 -4.96
CA ILE A 99 -2.49 12.45 -4.01
C ILE A 99 -1.42 11.42 -3.66
N LEU A 100 -1.81 10.19 -3.35
CA LEU A 100 -0.85 9.13 -3.03
C LEU A 100 0.05 8.84 -4.23
N ALA A 101 -0.51 8.71 -5.43
CA ALA A 101 0.28 8.47 -6.65
C ALA A 101 1.30 9.57 -6.88
N ASN A 102 0.91 10.81 -6.65
CA ASN A 102 1.80 11.96 -6.79
C ASN A 102 2.93 11.93 -5.74
N LEU A 103 2.63 11.62 -4.50
CA LEU A 103 3.63 11.49 -3.43
C LEU A 103 4.64 10.38 -3.75
N ILE A 104 4.16 9.24 -4.21
CA ILE A 104 5.03 8.12 -4.58
C ILE A 104 5.97 8.54 -5.70
N SER A 105 5.46 9.15 -6.76
CA SER A 105 6.24 9.51 -7.93
C SER A 105 7.23 10.65 -7.67
N THR A 106 6.84 11.65 -6.89
CA THR A 106 7.64 12.87 -6.73
C THR A 106 8.52 12.87 -5.50
N ILE A 107 8.19 12.10 -4.47
CA ILE A 107 8.91 12.13 -3.20
C ILE A 107 9.49 10.75 -2.85
N TYR A 108 8.65 9.72 -2.76
CA TYR A 108 9.09 8.43 -2.22
C TYR A 108 10.03 7.68 -3.17
N ILE A 109 9.73 7.60 -4.45
CA ILE A 109 10.60 6.92 -5.41
C ILE A 109 11.93 7.65 -5.58
N PRO A 110 11.98 8.98 -5.79
CA PRO A 110 13.26 9.67 -5.84
C PRO A 110 14.13 9.49 -4.60
N ALA A 111 13.51 9.45 -3.42
CA ALA A 111 14.23 9.29 -2.15
C ALA A 111 14.76 7.86 -1.93
N THR A 112 14.11 6.84 -2.47
CA THR A 112 14.41 5.42 -2.19
C THR A 112 15.05 4.68 -3.35
N LEU A 113 14.63 4.94 -4.57
CA LEU A 113 15.06 4.22 -5.78
C LEU A 113 15.82 5.08 -6.79
N GLY A 114 15.78 6.40 -6.65
CA GLY A 114 16.42 7.33 -7.58
C GLY A 114 15.44 7.95 -8.57
N LYS A 115 15.91 9.01 -9.24
CA LYS A 115 15.08 9.89 -10.08
C LYS A 115 14.60 9.27 -11.39
N HIS A 116 15.22 8.19 -11.84
CA HIS A 116 14.95 7.59 -13.16
C HIS A 116 14.01 6.39 -13.10
N ILE A 117 13.51 6.05 -11.93
CA ILE A 117 12.54 5.00 -11.74
C ILE A 117 11.14 5.61 -11.74
N ARG A 118 10.22 5.03 -12.51
CA ARG A 118 8.84 5.53 -12.63
C ARG A 118 7.86 4.40 -12.41
N VAL A 119 6.69 4.78 -11.94
CA VAL A 119 5.55 3.89 -11.83
C VAL A 119 4.50 4.35 -12.84
N GLY A 120 3.85 3.40 -13.49
CA GLY A 120 2.72 3.67 -14.36
C GLY A 120 1.46 3.91 -13.56
N LYS A 121 0.41 3.14 -13.85
CA LYS A 121 -0.84 3.23 -13.09
C LYS A 121 -0.72 2.48 -11.76
N ILE A 122 -1.43 2.99 -10.75
CA ILE A 122 -1.58 2.32 -9.46
C ILE A 122 -3.02 1.80 -9.38
N PRO A 123 -3.28 0.55 -9.79
CA PRO A 123 -4.62 -0.01 -9.70
C PRO A 123 -5.03 -0.20 -8.24
N VAL A 124 -6.28 0.17 -7.93
CA VAL A 124 -6.86 0.07 -6.59
C VAL A 124 -8.10 -0.81 -6.65
N PHE A 125 -8.18 -1.76 -5.74
CA PHE A 125 -9.30 -2.69 -5.62
C PHE A 125 -9.87 -2.60 -4.21
N TYR A 126 -11.20 -2.62 -4.13
CA TYR A 126 -11.93 -2.65 -2.86
C TYR A 126 -12.61 -4.00 -2.70
N ARG A 127 -12.36 -4.63 -1.60
CA ARG A 127 -12.90 -5.96 -1.29
C ARG A 127 -13.52 -6.02 0.09
#